data_6d1b5d5e6065f0fc56d9502977bfaaf4
#
_entry.id   6d1b5d5e6065f0fc56d9502977bfaaf4
#
_cell.length_a   1.000
_cell.length_b   1.000
_cell.length_c   1.000
_cell.angle_alpha   90.00
_cell.angle_beta   90.00
_cell.angle_gamma   90.00
#
_symmetry.space_group_name_H-M   'P 1'
#
loop_
_entity.id
_entity.type
_entity.pdbx_description
1 polymer ?
#
loop_
_entity_poly.entity_id
_entity_poly.type
_entity_poly.pdbx_seq_one_letter_code
_entity_poly.pdbx_strand_id
1 'polypeptide(L)'
;MRFKWSRASVAQAFPPPLRWIACGATADPSAARSATASRPADIGASSPQGLRYVIGVVAVIGVVAVALVAAVAVPHAQAPKRLALVGGMLLTGYEVPPIHHAVVLVEGNKIVAAGPASEIKIPGDATVVDTSGRTMLPGLIEAHGHLITLGHGSYDTWFPWINAHGGDAMLMKVMETAAKQLLFAGVTTTVDLGAPLQPILAIRDRINKGEVVGTRVLASGPWISRGASGAMQVGFGGINISSPQDAGQQVEKLATAGVDHIKAHSGLTFDDYKAIVEAAHKHRIRVHAHVYAETDVRHALEAGVDVLQHVGSAGTAPPYSPEMIRDIVNAGRPVVVTAAHRAWVYADTAAFPERLQDPEMKKLFPPEIFAEIQDSLKNWPALGYFQRTDREMLYRERGVKQFIESGAVMGMGTDSGTPMNFHSEALWREIKVHVDMGMTPQRAIAAATRVNATIIGKGRELGTIEPGKLADVIVVKGNPLFDIVALANVETVIKDGIVFKGGPAAQPNSRTSSSK
;
A
#
# COMPACT_ATOMS: atom_id res chain seq x y z
N MET A 1 -9.94 -36.19 0.27
CA MET A 1 -10.61 -36.31 1.58
C MET A 1 -11.51 -35.10 1.78
N ARG A 2 -12.83 -35.31 1.82
CA ARG A 2 -13.81 -34.24 2.04
C ARG A 2 -13.94 -34.01 3.54
N PHE A 3 -13.50 -32.86 4.04
CA PHE A 3 -13.78 -32.47 5.43
C PHE A 3 -15.16 -31.85 5.52
N LYS A 4 -16.04 -32.50 6.30
CA LYS A 4 -17.33 -31.96 6.71
C LYS A 4 -17.13 -31.16 8.01
N TRP A 5 -17.50 -29.89 8.01
CA TRP A 5 -17.55 -29.06 9.21
C TRP A 5 -18.94 -29.20 9.86
N SER A 6 -18.99 -29.57 11.13
CA SER A 6 -20.19 -29.53 11.95
C SER A 6 -20.20 -28.24 12.79
N ARG A 7 -21.36 -27.56 12.79
CA ARG A 7 -21.64 -26.40 13.66
C ARG A 7 -21.85 -26.89 15.09
N ALA A 8 -21.10 -26.36 16.03
CA ALA A 8 -21.45 -26.36 17.45
C ALA A 8 -21.29 -24.95 18.01
N SER A 9 -22.38 -24.42 18.53
CA SER A 9 -22.55 -23.13 19.19
C SER A 9 -21.92 -23.14 20.58
N VAL A 10 -21.18 -22.06 20.92
CA VAL A 10 -20.93 -21.68 22.32
C VAL A 10 -21.12 -20.17 22.46
N ALA A 11 -22.19 -19.80 23.17
CA ALA A 11 -22.40 -18.47 23.72
C ALA A 11 -21.75 -18.43 25.10
N GLN A 12 -20.86 -17.45 25.37
CA GLN A 12 -20.58 -16.99 26.74
C GLN A 12 -19.97 -15.58 26.78
N ALA A 13 -20.71 -14.72 27.43
CA ALA A 13 -20.40 -13.62 28.35
C ALA A 13 -19.21 -12.67 28.09
N PHE A 14 -19.53 -11.41 27.85
CA PHE A 14 -18.62 -10.25 27.87
C PHE A 14 -18.56 -9.60 29.26
N PRO A 15 -17.38 -9.13 29.72
CA PRO A 15 -17.27 -8.14 30.81
C PRO A 15 -17.32 -6.70 30.24
N PRO A 16 -17.68 -5.69 31.07
CA PRO A 16 -17.96 -4.32 30.63
C PRO A 16 -16.71 -3.46 30.41
N PRO A 17 -16.83 -2.31 29.73
CA PRO A 17 -15.68 -1.51 29.29
C PRO A 17 -15.08 -0.65 30.41
N LEU A 18 -13.74 -0.58 30.44
CA LEU A 18 -12.97 0.28 31.33
C LEU A 18 -13.03 1.75 30.91
N ARG A 19 -13.31 2.62 31.88
CA ARG A 19 -13.32 4.08 31.77
C ARG A 19 -11.88 4.63 31.69
N TRP A 20 -11.66 5.56 30.76
CA TRP A 20 -10.45 6.36 30.68
C TRP A 20 -10.46 7.46 31.72
N ILE A 21 -9.37 7.54 32.49
CA ILE A 21 -9.08 8.66 33.39
C ILE A 21 -8.13 9.61 32.63
N ALA A 22 -8.55 10.85 32.49
CA ALA A 22 -7.73 11.92 31.93
C ALA A 22 -6.77 12.45 33.02
N CYS A 23 -5.46 12.36 32.78
CA CYS A 23 -4.45 13.12 33.53
C CYS A 23 -4.06 14.35 32.71
N GLY A 24 -4.41 15.54 33.21
CA GLY A 24 -3.90 16.81 32.75
C GLY A 24 -2.50 17.07 33.34
N ALA A 25 -1.59 17.54 32.50
CA ALA A 25 -0.34 18.15 32.94
C ALA A 25 -0.17 19.50 32.28
N THR A 26 -0.16 20.52 33.10
CA THR A 26 0.12 21.93 32.79
C THR A 26 1.62 22.10 32.56
N ALA A 27 2.02 22.77 31.50
CA ALA A 27 3.40 23.20 31.27
C ALA A 27 3.51 24.70 31.43
N ASP A 28 4.49 25.11 32.21
CA ASP A 28 4.92 26.48 32.51
C ASP A 28 5.94 26.96 31.46
N PRO A 29 5.83 28.18 30.92
CA PRO A 29 6.78 28.72 29.95
C PRO A 29 7.65 29.79 30.58
N SER A 30 8.94 29.54 30.85
CA SER A 30 9.92 30.60 30.96
C SER A 30 11.36 30.10 30.86
N ALA A 31 12.07 30.46 29.79
CA ALA A 31 13.48 30.87 29.81
C ALA A 31 13.98 31.21 28.40
N ALA A 32 13.95 32.49 28.10
CA ALA A 32 14.72 33.10 27.02
C ALA A 32 16.07 33.58 27.57
N ARG A 33 17.18 33.35 26.87
CA ARG A 33 18.43 34.18 26.81
C ARG A 33 19.26 33.68 25.62
N SER A 34 19.38 34.44 24.59
CA SER A 34 20.35 35.45 24.10
C SER A 34 21.83 34.99 24.10
N ALA A 35 22.41 34.91 22.91
CA ALA A 35 23.81 35.27 22.58
C ALA A 35 23.92 35.40 21.06
N THR A 36 23.94 36.57 20.59
CA THR A 36 24.93 37.47 19.99
C THR A 36 25.72 36.95 18.80
N ALA A 37 25.56 37.74 17.74
CA ALA A 37 26.20 37.73 16.45
C ALA A 37 27.71 38.06 16.49
N SER A 38 28.45 37.58 15.50
CA SER A 38 29.63 38.25 14.97
C SER A 38 29.78 37.95 13.48
N ARG A 39 29.76 39.01 12.70
CA ARG A 39 30.29 39.21 11.33
C ARG A 39 31.56 40.11 11.48
N PRO A 40 32.30 40.43 10.41
CA PRO A 40 32.67 39.79 9.15
C PRO A 40 34.18 39.97 8.83
N ALA A 41 34.66 39.52 7.67
CA ALA A 41 35.79 40.15 6.98
C ALA A 41 35.66 39.99 5.46
N ASP A 42 35.59 41.11 4.80
CA ASP A 42 35.80 41.33 3.38
C ASP A 42 37.27 41.18 2.99
N ILE A 43 37.54 40.87 1.73
CA ILE A 43 38.60 41.32 0.80
C ILE A 43 38.41 40.46 -0.46
N GLY A 44 38.35 40.93 -1.71
CA GLY A 44 38.69 42.09 -2.43
C GLY A 44 38.49 41.78 -3.91
N ALA A 45 38.11 42.78 -4.64
CA ALA A 45 37.82 42.78 -6.06
C ALA A 45 39.08 42.73 -6.95
N SER A 46 38.95 42.18 -8.14
CA SER A 46 39.61 42.69 -9.35
C SER A 46 38.94 42.16 -10.63
N SER A 47 38.41 43.04 -11.42
CA SER A 47 38.13 43.02 -12.85
C SER A 47 39.18 43.92 -13.52
N PRO A 48 39.33 44.10 -14.84
CA PRO A 48 38.57 43.69 -16.02
C PRO A 48 39.38 43.41 -17.32
N GLN A 49 38.67 43.44 -18.46
CA GLN A 49 39.07 43.57 -19.87
C GLN A 49 39.23 42.21 -20.62
N GLY A 50 38.56 41.94 -21.71
CA GLY A 50 37.97 42.71 -22.80
C GLY A 50 38.46 42.12 -24.12
N LEU A 51 37.59 41.65 -24.98
CA LEU A 51 37.78 41.82 -26.44
C LEU A 51 36.48 41.43 -27.20
N ARG A 52 36.08 42.36 -28.05
CA ARG A 52 35.04 42.24 -29.08
C ARG A 52 35.59 41.57 -30.33
N TYR A 53 34.81 40.78 -31.05
CA TYR A 53 34.81 40.65 -32.54
C TYR A 53 33.46 39.97 -32.92
N VAL A 54 32.56 40.69 -33.54
CA VAL A 54 32.24 40.95 -34.95
C VAL A 54 31.60 39.78 -35.70
N ILE A 55 30.30 39.99 -35.91
CA ILE A 55 29.34 39.65 -36.96
C ILE A 55 29.79 38.76 -38.14
N GLY A 56 29.05 37.72 -38.41
CA GLY A 56 28.97 37.04 -39.69
C GLY A 56 27.62 36.37 -39.90
N VAL A 57 26.73 37.01 -40.69
CA VAL A 57 25.45 36.48 -41.13
C VAL A 57 25.72 35.48 -42.28
N VAL A 58 25.26 34.22 -42.13
CA VAL A 58 24.95 33.37 -43.30
C VAL A 58 23.61 32.67 -43.03
N ALA A 59 22.64 33.05 -43.81
CA ALA A 59 21.35 32.37 -43.86
C ALA A 59 21.50 31.03 -44.62
N VAL A 60 21.16 29.94 -43.97
CA VAL A 60 20.88 28.68 -44.64
C VAL A 60 19.48 28.26 -44.27
N ILE A 61 18.61 28.27 -45.30
CA ILE A 61 17.25 27.74 -45.26
C ILE A 61 17.35 26.24 -45.15
N GLY A 62 17.18 25.70 -43.94
CA GLY A 62 17.01 24.28 -43.70
C GLY A 62 15.56 23.98 -43.29
N VAL A 63 14.84 23.28 -44.16
CA VAL A 63 13.50 22.78 -43.88
C VAL A 63 13.58 21.84 -42.66
N VAL A 64 13.16 22.34 -41.52
CA VAL A 64 12.96 21.49 -40.33
C VAL A 64 11.55 20.92 -40.43
N ALA A 65 11.47 19.64 -40.84
CA ALA A 65 10.28 18.83 -40.65
C ALA A 65 10.01 18.68 -39.15
N VAL A 66 9.09 19.48 -38.63
CA VAL A 66 8.56 19.31 -37.29
C VAL A 66 7.69 18.04 -37.32
N ALA A 67 8.26 16.91 -36.91
CA ALA A 67 7.46 15.76 -36.57
C ALA A 67 6.63 16.13 -35.31
N LEU A 68 5.37 16.47 -35.54
CA LEU A 68 4.36 16.52 -34.49
C LEU A 68 4.22 15.11 -33.91
N VAL A 69 4.94 14.80 -32.87
CA VAL A 69 4.55 13.74 -31.96
C VAL A 69 3.28 14.25 -31.27
N ALA A 70 2.13 13.86 -31.79
CA ALA A 70 0.88 14.00 -31.10
C ALA A 70 0.98 13.16 -29.83
N ALA A 71 1.41 13.76 -28.72
CA ALA A 71 1.18 13.22 -27.41
C ALA A 71 -0.34 13.07 -27.30
N VAL A 72 -0.82 11.83 -27.37
CA VAL A 72 -2.19 11.52 -27.01
C VAL A 72 -2.29 11.87 -25.53
N ALA A 73 -2.69 13.11 -25.26
CA ALA A 73 -3.07 13.52 -23.92
C ALA A 73 -4.24 12.62 -23.53
N VAL A 74 -3.97 11.64 -22.67
CA VAL A 74 -5.05 10.94 -21.98
C VAL A 74 -5.85 12.04 -21.30
N PRO A 75 -7.13 12.24 -21.65
CA PRO A 75 -7.90 13.29 -21.02
C PRO A 75 -7.91 13.02 -19.54
N HIS A 76 -7.23 13.86 -18.77
CA HIS A 76 -7.43 13.91 -17.33
C HIS A 76 -8.90 14.28 -17.15
N ALA A 77 -9.71 13.31 -16.74
CA ALA A 77 -11.05 13.63 -16.30
C ALA A 77 -10.88 14.64 -15.17
N GLN A 78 -11.19 15.91 -15.45
CA GLN A 78 -11.21 16.91 -14.38
C GLN A 78 -12.12 16.37 -13.28
N ALA A 79 -11.58 16.28 -12.04
CA ALA A 79 -12.39 15.86 -10.92
C ALA A 79 -13.64 16.73 -10.87
N PRO A 80 -14.83 16.16 -10.78
CA PRO A 80 -16.04 16.95 -10.66
C PRO A 80 -15.87 17.89 -9.47
N LYS A 81 -16.26 19.17 -9.61
CA LYS A 81 -16.16 20.12 -8.51
C LYS A 81 -16.84 19.58 -7.25
N ARG A 82 -17.95 18.85 -7.43
CA ARG A 82 -18.67 18.14 -6.39
C ARG A 82 -19.10 16.77 -6.87
N LEU A 83 -18.91 15.76 -6.03
CA LEU A 83 -19.34 14.40 -6.26
C LEU A 83 -20.17 13.94 -5.07
N ALA A 84 -21.33 13.35 -5.31
CA ALA A 84 -22.19 12.77 -4.27
C ALA A 84 -22.42 11.29 -4.55
N LEU A 85 -21.97 10.41 -3.63
CA LEU A 85 -22.32 9.00 -3.63
C LEU A 85 -23.59 8.84 -2.79
N VAL A 86 -24.64 8.23 -3.33
CA VAL A 86 -25.99 8.30 -2.74
C VAL A 86 -26.67 6.94 -2.68
N GLY A 87 -27.27 6.62 -1.54
CA GLY A 87 -28.25 5.54 -1.38
C GLY A 87 -27.70 4.21 -0.88
N GLY A 88 -26.39 4.02 -0.89
CA GLY A 88 -25.74 2.78 -0.42
C GLY A 88 -25.63 2.67 1.09
N MET A 89 -25.15 1.50 1.54
CA MET A 89 -24.69 1.31 2.92
C MET A 89 -23.29 1.91 3.06
N LEU A 90 -23.04 2.64 4.15
CA LEU A 90 -21.74 3.24 4.44
C LEU A 90 -21.06 2.56 5.62
N LEU A 91 -19.86 2.08 5.41
CA LEU A 91 -18.89 1.68 6.43
C LEU A 91 -17.86 2.80 6.56
N THR A 92 -17.83 3.47 7.70
CA THR A 92 -16.97 4.66 7.88
C THR A 92 -15.48 4.35 8.07
N GLY A 93 -15.12 3.06 8.26
CA GLY A 93 -13.76 2.61 8.64
C GLY A 93 -13.58 2.44 10.15
N TYR A 94 -14.60 2.80 10.95
CA TYR A 94 -14.68 2.48 12.37
C TYR A 94 -15.47 1.19 12.60
N GLU A 95 -15.25 0.56 13.76
CA GLU A 95 -15.97 -0.64 14.18
C GLU A 95 -17.31 -0.24 14.85
N VAL A 96 -18.15 0.44 14.06
CA VAL A 96 -19.48 0.95 14.48
C VAL A 96 -20.55 0.42 13.51
N PRO A 97 -21.84 0.46 13.89
CA PRO A 97 -22.93 0.06 12.99
C PRO A 97 -22.88 0.80 11.66
N PRO A 98 -23.21 0.14 10.54
CA PRO A 98 -23.25 0.78 9.23
C PRO A 98 -24.35 1.84 9.14
N ILE A 99 -24.16 2.84 8.29
CA ILE A 99 -25.18 3.84 7.97
C ILE A 99 -25.88 3.39 6.69
N HIS A 100 -27.17 3.11 6.77
CA HIS A 100 -28.00 2.75 5.63
C HIS A 100 -28.51 4.00 4.91
N HIS A 101 -28.76 3.90 3.59
CA HIS A 101 -29.20 5.03 2.75
C HIS A 101 -28.33 6.27 2.96
N ALA A 102 -27.01 6.07 2.90
CA ALA A 102 -26.05 7.11 3.19
C ALA A 102 -25.76 8.00 1.98
N VAL A 103 -25.23 9.18 2.29
CA VAL A 103 -24.60 10.09 1.32
C VAL A 103 -23.16 10.33 1.75
N VAL A 104 -22.25 10.31 0.78
CA VAL A 104 -20.88 10.82 0.91
C VAL A 104 -20.70 11.96 -0.09
N LEU A 105 -20.47 13.18 0.41
CA LEU A 105 -20.27 14.36 -0.41
C LEU A 105 -18.79 14.72 -0.47
N VAL A 106 -18.28 14.92 -1.68
CA VAL A 106 -16.90 15.25 -1.98
C VAL A 106 -16.82 16.60 -2.69
N GLU A 107 -15.89 17.45 -2.28
CA GLU A 107 -15.50 18.67 -2.98
C GLU A 107 -13.99 18.66 -3.26
N GLY A 108 -13.63 18.78 -4.54
CA GLY A 108 -12.23 18.61 -4.95
C GLY A 108 -11.70 17.24 -4.52
N ASN A 109 -10.66 17.24 -3.70
CA ASN A 109 -10.06 15.99 -3.18
C ASN A 109 -10.46 15.65 -1.74
N LYS A 110 -11.48 16.34 -1.17
CA LYS A 110 -11.88 16.18 0.24
C LYS A 110 -13.30 15.68 0.39
N ILE A 111 -13.49 14.83 1.39
CA ILE A 111 -14.82 14.52 1.91
C ILE A 111 -15.29 15.75 2.71
N VAL A 112 -16.48 16.27 2.40
CA VAL A 112 -17.06 17.43 3.10
C VAL A 112 -18.24 17.05 3.97
N ALA A 113 -18.93 15.94 3.64
CA ALA A 113 -19.99 15.39 4.48
C ALA A 113 -20.11 13.88 4.25
N ALA A 114 -20.50 13.13 5.29
CA ALA A 114 -20.83 11.71 5.21
C ALA A 114 -21.84 11.36 6.32
N GLY A 115 -22.94 10.69 5.98
CA GLY A 115 -23.98 10.34 6.93
C GLY A 115 -25.28 9.91 6.28
N PRO A 116 -26.40 9.85 7.04
CA PRO A 116 -27.72 9.52 6.50
C PRO A 116 -28.18 10.52 5.43
N ALA A 117 -28.82 10.04 4.38
CA ALA A 117 -29.33 10.90 3.30
C ALA A 117 -30.36 11.94 3.77
N SER A 118 -31.06 11.67 4.87
CA SER A 118 -32.00 12.61 5.48
C SER A 118 -31.34 13.85 6.11
N GLU A 119 -30.03 13.77 6.40
CA GLU A 119 -29.29 14.83 7.10
C GLU A 119 -28.37 15.64 6.16
N ILE A 120 -28.13 15.15 4.94
CA ILE A 120 -27.17 15.76 4.01
C ILE A 120 -27.89 16.29 2.79
N LYS A 121 -27.85 17.62 2.61
CA LYS A 121 -28.36 18.28 1.41
C LYS A 121 -27.33 18.14 0.27
N ILE A 122 -27.73 17.48 -0.81
CA ILE A 122 -26.90 17.33 -2.01
C ILE A 122 -27.00 18.63 -2.82
N PRO A 123 -25.86 19.30 -3.14
CA PRO A 123 -25.86 20.48 -4.01
C PRO A 123 -26.35 20.13 -5.41
N GLY A 124 -27.11 21.05 -6.03
CA GLY A 124 -27.69 20.81 -7.36
C GLY A 124 -26.68 20.70 -8.50
N ASP A 125 -25.43 21.15 -8.28
CA ASP A 125 -24.30 21.04 -9.21
C ASP A 125 -23.42 19.81 -8.95
N ALA A 126 -23.76 18.96 -7.98
CA ALA A 126 -23.00 17.74 -7.70
C ALA A 126 -23.28 16.67 -8.75
N THR A 127 -22.22 16.04 -9.22
CA THR A 127 -22.33 14.79 -9.99
C THR A 127 -22.73 13.66 -9.06
N VAL A 128 -23.87 13.01 -9.34
CA VAL A 128 -24.38 11.94 -8.48
C VAL A 128 -23.95 10.58 -9.00
N VAL A 129 -23.42 9.76 -8.08
CA VAL A 129 -23.17 8.32 -8.28
C VAL A 129 -24.16 7.55 -7.43
N ASP A 130 -25.06 6.82 -8.09
CA ASP A 130 -26.01 5.94 -7.38
C ASP A 130 -25.28 4.71 -6.85
N THR A 131 -25.32 4.55 -5.54
CA THR A 131 -24.74 3.42 -4.80
C THR A 131 -25.79 2.51 -4.17
N SER A 132 -27.05 2.65 -4.55
CA SER A 132 -28.15 1.84 -4.03
C SER A 132 -27.88 0.34 -4.19
N GLY A 133 -28.11 -0.44 -3.12
CA GLY A 133 -27.84 -1.88 -3.08
C GLY A 133 -26.33 -2.25 -3.03
N ARG A 134 -25.46 -1.28 -2.79
CA ARG A 134 -24.00 -1.42 -2.69
C ARG A 134 -23.50 -0.95 -1.33
N THR A 135 -22.23 -1.23 -1.06
CA THR A 135 -21.54 -0.75 0.14
C THR A 135 -20.41 0.21 -0.22
N MET A 136 -20.46 1.40 0.38
CA MET A 136 -19.39 2.39 0.35
C MET A 136 -18.47 2.18 1.55
N LEU A 137 -17.16 2.21 1.33
CA LEU A 137 -16.14 2.11 2.40
C LEU A 137 -14.89 2.89 2.01
N PRO A 138 -13.98 3.20 2.98
CA PRO A 138 -12.72 3.86 2.66
C PRO A 138 -11.92 3.05 1.64
N GLY A 139 -11.17 3.72 0.79
CA GLY A 139 -10.18 3.07 -0.05
C GLY A 139 -9.28 2.17 0.80
N LEU A 140 -9.07 0.94 0.34
CA LEU A 140 -8.20 -0.02 1.02
C LEU A 140 -6.75 0.45 0.98
N ILE A 141 -5.99 0.10 2.00
CA ILE A 141 -4.57 0.43 2.15
C ILE A 141 -3.78 -0.86 2.25
N GLU A 142 -2.82 -1.06 1.34
CA GLU A 142 -1.87 -2.16 1.34
C GLU A 142 -0.63 -1.75 2.15
N ALA A 143 -0.39 -2.40 3.29
CA ALA A 143 0.73 -2.05 4.16
C ALA A 143 2.03 -2.83 3.87
N HIS A 144 2.03 -3.70 2.85
CA HIS A 144 3.18 -4.48 2.42
C HIS A 144 3.04 -5.02 1.00
N GLY A 145 3.48 -4.27 0.00
CA GLY A 145 3.49 -4.69 -1.39
C GLY A 145 4.85 -4.48 -2.07
N HIS A 146 5.00 -5.03 -3.28
CA HIS A 146 6.20 -4.94 -4.11
C HIS A 146 5.84 -4.67 -5.57
N LEU A 147 5.94 -3.43 -6.00
CA LEU A 147 5.52 -3.02 -7.36
C LEU A 147 6.42 -3.57 -8.48
N ILE A 148 7.63 -4.02 -8.16
CA ILE A 148 8.60 -4.56 -9.15
C ILE A 148 8.33 -6.03 -9.53
N THR A 149 7.32 -6.64 -8.93
CA THR A 149 6.95 -8.03 -9.16
C THR A 149 5.45 -8.14 -9.44
N LEU A 150 5.03 -9.14 -10.21
CA LEU A 150 3.66 -9.30 -10.70
C LEU A 150 3.14 -10.75 -10.57
N GLY A 151 3.59 -11.48 -9.53
CA GLY A 151 3.17 -12.87 -9.34
C GLY A 151 3.98 -13.90 -10.13
N HIS A 152 5.09 -13.52 -10.74
CA HIS A 152 6.00 -14.40 -11.50
C HIS A 152 6.55 -15.54 -10.64
N GLY A 153 6.71 -16.72 -11.22
CA GLY A 153 7.07 -17.95 -10.49
C GLY A 153 8.47 -17.97 -9.86
N SER A 154 9.44 -17.23 -10.39
CA SER A 154 10.83 -17.24 -9.91
C SER A 154 11.54 -15.90 -10.08
N TYR A 155 12.19 -15.42 -9.02
CA TYR A 155 13.04 -14.23 -9.08
C TYR A 155 14.33 -14.44 -9.91
N ASP A 156 14.82 -15.68 -9.97
CA ASP A 156 16.04 -16.03 -10.73
C ASP A 156 15.85 -15.91 -12.25
N THR A 157 14.61 -15.93 -12.73
CA THR A 157 14.29 -15.72 -14.15
C THR A 157 13.61 -14.37 -14.40
N TRP A 158 12.83 -13.85 -13.45
CA TRP A 158 12.10 -12.59 -13.59
C TRP A 158 13.00 -11.37 -13.83
N PHE A 159 13.99 -11.16 -12.95
CA PHE A 159 14.87 -9.99 -13.10
C PHE A 159 15.80 -10.07 -14.32
N PRO A 160 16.39 -11.24 -14.68
CA PRO A 160 17.06 -11.40 -15.97
C PRO A 160 16.16 -11.14 -17.18
N TRP A 161 14.89 -11.57 -17.12
CA TRP A 161 13.93 -11.29 -18.19
C TRP A 161 13.67 -9.78 -18.32
N ILE A 162 13.43 -9.06 -17.23
CA ILE A 162 13.28 -7.60 -17.23
C ILE A 162 14.50 -6.94 -17.90
N ASN A 163 15.71 -7.33 -17.50
CA ASN A 163 16.95 -6.77 -18.05
C ASN A 163 17.09 -7.04 -19.55
N ALA A 164 16.72 -8.23 -20.02
CA ALA A 164 16.77 -8.61 -21.44
C ALA A 164 15.71 -7.88 -22.29
N HIS A 165 14.62 -7.39 -21.68
CA HIS A 165 13.49 -6.76 -22.37
C HIS A 165 13.42 -5.23 -22.17
N GLY A 166 14.54 -4.59 -21.83
CA GLY A 166 14.63 -3.13 -21.77
C GLY A 166 15.01 -2.56 -20.39
N GLY A 167 15.35 -3.41 -19.42
CA GLY A 167 15.86 -2.97 -18.12
C GLY A 167 14.90 -2.02 -17.39
N ASP A 168 15.34 -0.81 -17.09
CA ASP A 168 14.55 0.18 -16.36
C ASP A 168 13.24 0.52 -17.05
N ALA A 169 13.18 0.55 -18.38
CA ALA A 169 11.94 0.83 -19.10
C ALA A 169 10.90 -0.28 -18.90
N MET A 170 11.33 -1.55 -18.92
CA MET A 170 10.46 -2.68 -18.61
C MET A 170 10.07 -2.69 -17.13
N LEU A 171 10.99 -2.37 -16.23
CA LEU A 171 10.72 -2.27 -14.80
C LEU A 171 9.66 -1.20 -14.51
N MET A 172 9.75 -0.03 -15.14
CA MET A 172 8.73 1.01 -15.03
C MET A 172 7.36 0.52 -15.52
N LYS A 173 7.29 -0.22 -16.64
CA LYS A 173 6.05 -0.81 -17.15
C LYS A 173 5.45 -1.85 -16.19
N VAL A 174 6.29 -2.64 -15.53
CA VAL A 174 5.90 -3.57 -14.45
C VAL A 174 5.27 -2.79 -13.29
N MET A 175 5.94 -1.74 -12.80
CA MET A 175 5.45 -0.93 -11.69
C MET A 175 4.14 -0.19 -12.03
N GLU A 176 4.00 0.34 -13.24
CA GLU A 176 2.74 0.96 -13.70
C GLU A 176 1.60 -0.07 -13.71
N THR A 177 1.89 -1.29 -14.16
CA THR A 177 0.92 -2.40 -14.17
C THR A 177 0.49 -2.77 -12.75
N ALA A 178 1.44 -2.96 -11.83
CA ALA A 178 1.18 -3.27 -10.43
C ALA A 178 0.33 -2.18 -9.76
N ALA A 179 0.72 -0.91 -9.90
CA ALA A 179 0.03 0.23 -9.32
C ALA A 179 -1.42 0.36 -9.83
N LYS A 180 -1.64 0.08 -11.12
CA LYS A 180 -2.98 0.07 -11.74
C LYS A 180 -3.82 -1.10 -11.24
N GLN A 181 -3.26 -2.31 -11.13
CA GLN A 181 -3.96 -3.47 -10.58
C GLN A 181 -4.44 -3.22 -9.17
N LEU A 182 -3.56 -2.71 -8.28
CA LEU A 182 -3.92 -2.33 -6.92
C LEU A 182 -5.08 -1.32 -6.90
N LEU A 183 -4.99 -0.23 -7.65
CA LEU A 183 -6.03 0.79 -7.68
C LEU A 183 -7.38 0.22 -8.11
N PHE A 184 -7.41 -0.60 -9.17
CA PHE A 184 -8.66 -1.16 -9.69
C PHE A 184 -9.23 -2.29 -8.83
N ALA A 185 -8.42 -2.85 -7.93
CA ALA A 185 -8.85 -3.73 -6.85
C ALA A 185 -9.36 -2.96 -5.60
N GLY A 186 -9.42 -1.61 -5.65
CA GLY A 186 -9.88 -0.78 -4.55
C GLY A 186 -8.80 -0.38 -3.55
N VAL A 187 -7.54 -0.70 -3.83
CA VAL A 187 -6.40 -0.30 -2.99
C VAL A 187 -5.94 1.08 -3.42
N THR A 188 -6.35 2.12 -2.71
CA THR A 188 -6.05 3.51 -3.07
C THR A 188 -4.67 3.96 -2.60
N THR A 189 -4.07 3.27 -1.62
CA THR A 189 -2.73 3.55 -1.11
C THR A 189 -1.97 2.24 -0.86
N THR A 190 -0.70 2.19 -1.21
CA THR A 190 0.22 1.06 -0.96
C THR A 190 1.53 1.52 -0.38
N VAL A 191 2.12 0.71 0.50
CA VAL A 191 3.52 0.82 0.90
C VAL A 191 4.33 -0.18 0.10
N ASP A 192 5.26 0.30 -0.73
CA ASP A 192 6.25 -0.53 -1.38
C ASP A 192 7.45 -0.71 -0.44
N LEU A 193 7.69 -1.94 -0.02
CA LEU A 193 8.73 -2.29 0.97
C LEU A 193 9.95 -2.95 0.35
N GLY A 194 10.28 -2.58 -0.87
CA GLY A 194 11.52 -3.03 -1.52
C GLY A 194 11.48 -2.86 -3.03
N ALA A 195 12.29 -1.94 -3.52
CA ALA A 195 12.51 -1.69 -4.95
C ALA A 195 13.80 -0.89 -5.17
N PRO A 196 14.40 -0.91 -6.37
CA PRO A 196 15.48 0.00 -6.73
C PRO A 196 15.06 1.46 -6.53
N LEU A 197 15.93 2.28 -5.93
CA LEU A 197 15.60 3.60 -5.42
C LEU A 197 15.01 4.55 -6.48
N GLN A 198 15.72 4.74 -7.59
CA GLN A 198 15.30 5.71 -8.61
C GLN A 198 13.99 5.30 -9.31
N PRO A 199 13.79 4.05 -9.75
CA PRO A 199 12.52 3.62 -10.33
C PRO A 199 11.32 3.80 -9.41
N ILE A 200 11.42 3.43 -8.12
CA ILE A 200 10.26 3.53 -7.21
C ILE A 200 9.91 4.98 -6.89
N LEU A 201 10.89 5.87 -6.75
CA LEU A 201 10.62 7.30 -6.57
C LEU A 201 10.03 7.90 -7.85
N ALA A 202 10.52 7.51 -9.02
CA ALA A 202 10.00 8.00 -10.30
C ALA A 202 8.54 7.59 -10.52
N ILE A 203 8.17 6.33 -10.28
CA ILE A 203 6.77 5.89 -10.45
C ILE A 203 5.84 6.58 -9.44
N ARG A 204 6.25 6.70 -8.17
CA ARG A 204 5.50 7.46 -7.16
C ARG A 204 5.21 8.88 -7.62
N ASP A 205 6.25 9.59 -8.08
CA ASP A 205 6.14 11.00 -8.47
C ASP A 205 5.28 11.17 -9.73
N ARG A 206 5.36 10.24 -10.70
CA ARG A 206 4.50 10.25 -11.89
C ARG A 206 3.03 10.00 -11.55
N ILE A 207 2.75 9.09 -10.59
CA ILE A 207 1.38 8.87 -10.09
C ILE A 207 0.86 10.12 -9.38
N ASN A 208 1.67 10.75 -8.53
CA ASN A 208 1.30 11.96 -7.80
C ASN A 208 1.02 13.15 -8.74
N LYS A 209 1.71 13.23 -9.87
CA LYS A 209 1.45 14.24 -10.93
C LYS A 209 0.27 13.89 -11.83
N GLY A 210 -0.32 12.69 -11.70
CA GLY A 210 -1.39 12.20 -12.56
C GLY A 210 -0.93 11.77 -13.97
N GLU A 211 0.36 11.61 -14.20
CA GLU A 211 0.93 11.12 -15.45
C GLU A 211 0.71 9.61 -15.63
N VAL A 212 0.55 8.89 -14.52
CA VAL A 212 0.29 7.46 -14.47
C VAL A 212 -0.92 7.18 -13.58
N VAL A 213 -1.82 6.34 -14.07
CA VAL A 213 -2.96 5.83 -13.29
C VAL A 213 -2.50 4.71 -12.37
N GLY A 214 -2.62 4.92 -11.06
CA GLY A 214 -2.20 3.93 -10.07
C GLY A 214 -2.60 4.30 -8.65
N THR A 215 -2.42 3.35 -7.75
CA THR A 215 -2.54 3.56 -6.30
C THR A 215 -1.54 4.62 -5.82
N ARG A 216 -1.84 5.34 -4.74
CA ARG A 216 -0.86 6.23 -4.07
C ARG A 216 0.25 5.35 -3.49
N VAL A 217 1.51 5.63 -3.86
CA VAL A 217 2.68 4.86 -3.43
C VAL A 217 3.41 5.59 -2.31
N LEU A 218 3.71 4.87 -1.23
CA LEU A 218 4.68 5.25 -0.22
C LEU A 218 5.89 4.32 -0.38
N ALA A 219 7.04 4.88 -0.69
CA ALA A 219 8.22 4.12 -1.11
C ALA A 219 9.23 3.96 0.03
N SER A 220 9.74 2.73 0.23
CA SER A 220 10.91 2.52 1.09
C SER A 220 12.24 2.56 0.30
N GLY A 221 12.19 2.41 -1.02
CA GLY A 221 13.39 2.13 -1.79
C GLY A 221 14.00 0.77 -1.46
N PRO A 222 15.31 0.60 -1.63
CA PRO A 222 16.02 -0.62 -1.29
C PRO A 222 15.89 -1.00 0.19
N TRP A 223 15.69 -2.26 0.46
CA TRP A 223 15.77 -2.74 1.84
C TRP A 223 17.21 -2.86 2.35
N ILE A 224 17.38 -2.79 3.66
CA ILE A 224 18.68 -2.90 4.32
C ILE A 224 18.82 -4.29 4.94
N SER A 225 19.87 -5.02 4.57
CA SER A 225 20.17 -6.39 4.99
C SER A 225 21.62 -6.53 5.42
N ARG A 226 21.92 -7.65 6.10
CA ARG A 226 23.31 -8.08 6.35
C ARG A 226 23.51 -9.48 5.80
N GLY A 227 24.51 -9.65 4.90
CA GLY A 227 24.87 -10.95 4.35
C GLY A 227 23.85 -11.56 3.40
N ALA A 228 22.90 -10.78 2.88
CA ALA A 228 21.93 -11.25 1.90
C ALA A 228 22.53 -11.35 0.50
N SER A 229 22.09 -12.31 -0.31
CA SER A 229 22.59 -12.57 -1.67
C SER A 229 21.48 -13.14 -2.58
N GLY A 230 21.83 -13.34 -3.86
CA GLY A 230 20.94 -13.94 -4.86
C GLY A 230 20.13 -12.93 -5.65
N ALA A 231 19.34 -13.43 -6.62
CA ALA A 231 18.60 -12.61 -7.59
C ALA A 231 17.58 -11.68 -6.92
N MET A 232 16.96 -12.12 -5.84
CA MET A 232 16.03 -11.30 -5.05
C MET A 232 16.74 -10.08 -4.46
N GLN A 233 17.89 -10.27 -3.79
CA GLN A 233 18.66 -9.16 -3.21
C GLN A 233 19.07 -8.14 -4.29
N VAL A 234 19.56 -8.60 -5.43
CA VAL A 234 19.96 -7.75 -6.53
C VAL A 234 18.78 -7.05 -7.20
N GLY A 235 17.72 -7.80 -7.51
CA GLY A 235 16.56 -7.27 -8.23
C GLY A 235 15.77 -6.23 -7.44
N PHE A 236 15.70 -6.37 -6.13
CA PHE A 236 15.11 -5.37 -5.24
C PHE A 236 16.05 -4.21 -4.90
N GLY A 237 17.27 -4.22 -5.44
CA GLY A 237 18.28 -3.21 -5.16
C GLY A 237 18.79 -3.23 -3.71
N GLY A 238 18.65 -4.37 -3.02
CA GLY A 238 18.92 -4.48 -1.59
C GLY A 238 20.33 -4.05 -1.18
N ILE A 239 20.42 -3.33 -0.07
CA ILE A 239 21.67 -2.80 0.48
C ILE A 239 22.20 -3.77 1.53
N ASN A 240 23.41 -4.28 1.34
CA ASN A 240 24.13 -5.05 2.36
C ASN A 240 25.02 -4.13 3.18
N ILE A 241 24.77 -4.08 4.48
CA ILE A 241 25.56 -3.30 5.43
C ILE A 241 26.70 -4.13 6.01
N SER A 242 27.78 -3.44 6.40
CA SER A 242 28.96 -4.04 7.03
C SER A 242 29.06 -3.75 8.54
N SER A 243 28.39 -2.70 9.03
CA SER A 243 28.41 -2.28 10.43
C SER A 243 27.16 -1.49 10.78
N PRO A 244 26.86 -1.28 12.09
CA PRO A 244 25.77 -0.38 12.51
C PRO A 244 25.96 1.07 12.01
N GLN A 245 27.20 1.56 11.94
CA GLN A 245 27.49 2.89 11.39
C GLN A 245 27.14 2.97 9.90
N ASP A 246 27.47 1.93 9.14
CA ASP A 246 27.08 1.82 7.72
C ASP A 246 25.55 1.81 7.59
N ALA A 247 24.84 1.06 8.45
CA ALA A 247 23.39 1.03 8.47
C ALA A 247 22.80 2.45 8.62
N GLY A 248 23.26 3.21 9.60
CA GLY A 248 22.83 4.60 9.79
C GLY A 248 23.13 5.48 8.57
N GLN A 249 24.31 5.36 7.96
CA GLN A 249 24.67 6.11 6.76
C GLN A 249 23.77 5.78 5.54
N GLN A 250 23.38 4.51 5.37
CA GLN A 250 22.47 4.13 4.30
C GLN A 250 21.07 4.72 4.53
N VAL A 251 20.58 4.73 5.77
CA VAL A 251 19.31 5.39 6.10
C VAL A 251 19.36 6.89 5.80
N GLU A 252 20.44 7.59 6.16
CA GLU A 252 20.60 9.03 5.84
C GLU A 252 20.57 9.28 4.31
N LYS A 253 21.18 8.41 3.50
CA LYS A 253 21.10 8.50 2.02
C LYS A 253 19.67 8.31 1.52
N LEU A 254 18.96 7.29 2.01
CA LEU A 254 17.58 7.01 1.62
C LEU A 254 16.64 8.16 2.04
N ALA A 255 16.78 8.67 3.25
CA ALA A 255 16.01 9.80 3.74
C ALA A 255 16.24 11.07 2.91
N THR A 256 17.51 11.36 2.57
CA THR A 256 17.87 12.49 1.70
C THR A 256 17.29 12.34 0.29
N ALA A 257 17.19 11.11 -0.22
CA ALA A 257 16.57 10.84 -1.50
C ALA A 257 15.03 10.98 -1.48
N GLY A 258 14.41 11.08 -0.30
CA GLY A 258 12.99 11.33 -0.11
C GLY A 258 12.12 10.07 -0.09
N VAL A 259 12.63 8.96 0.47
CA VAL A 259 11.78 7.80 0.76
C VAL A 259 10.79 8.11 1.87
N ASP A 260 9.65 7.41 1.87
CA ASP A 260 8.57 7.60 2.85
C ASP A 260 8.75 6.69 4.08
N HIS A 261 9.39 5.54 3.90
CA HIS A 261 9.63 4.52 4.92
C HIS A 261 11.02 3.90 4.78
N ILE A 262 11.49 3.18 5.80
CA ILE A 262 12.68 2.33 5.74
C ILE A 262 12.27 0.88 5.93
N LYS A 263 12.79 -0.02 5.08
CA LYS A 263 12.67 -1.48 5.25
C LYS A 263 13.97 -2.06 5.79
N ALA A 264 13.95 -2.46 7.05
CA ALA A 264 14.95 -3.32 7.67
C ALA A 264 14.61 -4.78 7.33
N HIS A 265 15.51 -5.51 6.66
CA HIS A 265 15.23 -6.84 6.12
C HIS A 265 15.94 -7.93 6.94
N SER A 266 16.78 -8.74 6.37
CA SER A 266 17.30 -9.97 6.99
C SER A 266 18.73 -9.83 7.52
N GLY A 267 19.09 -10.67 8.50
CA GLY A 267 20.43 -10.82 9.03
C GLY A 267 20.92 -9.71 9.95
N LEU A 268 20.03 -8.79 10.35
CA LEU A 268 20.37 -7.63 11.16
C LEU A 268 20.52 -8.00 12.64
N THR A 269 21.53 -7.42 13.28
CA THR A 269 21.73 -7.49 14.72
C THR A 269 20.90 -6.43 15.46
N PHE A 270 20.82 -6.52 16.78
CA PHE A 270 20.21 -5.47 17.61
C PHE A 270 20.83 -4.09 17.35
N ASP A 271 22.15 -4.00 17.30
CA ASP A 271 22.85 -2.73 17.07
C ASP A 271 22.59 -2.17 15.66
N ASP A 272 22.40 -3.04 14.65
CA ASP A 272 21.99 -2.61 13.31
C ASP A 272 20.58 -2.01 13.33
N TYR A 273 19.60 -2.70 13.94
CA TYR A 273 18.24 -2.17 14.10
C TYR A 273 18.26 -0.83 14.85
N LYS A 274 19.03 -0.73 15.93
CA LYS A 274 19.14 0.51 16.71
C LYS A 274 19.66 1.66 15.86
N ALA A 275 20.74 1.45 15.09
CA ALA A 275 21.32 2.46 14.22
C ALA A 275 20.34 2.87 13.10
N ILE A 276 19.61 1.91 12.50
CA ILE A 276 18.57 2.17 11.48
C ILE A 276 17.45 3.03 12.07
N VAL A 277 16.92 2.65 13.23
CA VAL A 277 15.81 3.35 13.89
C VAL A 277 16.22 4.77 14.30
N GLU A 278 17.37 4.94 14.96
CA GLU A 278 17.86 6.24 15.37
C GLU A 278 18.05 7.20 14.17
N ALA A 279 18.61 6.71 13.05
CA ALA A 279 18.76 7.50 11.85
C ALA A 279 17.41 7.85 11.20
N ALA A 280 16.51 6.87 11.04
CA ALA A 280 15.19 7.07 10.43
C ALA A 280 14.32 8.06 11.24
N HIS A 281 14.31 7.93 12.57
CA HIS A 281 13.51 8.78 13.44
C HIS A 281 13.95 10.24 13.46
N LYS A 282 15.25 10.56 13.22
CA LYS A 282 15.70 11.95 13.00
C LYS A 282 14.97 12.61 11.84
N HIS A 283 14.63 11.85 10.81
CA HIS A 283 13.88 12.30 9.64
C HIS A 283 12.37 12.09 9.78
N ARG A 284 11.87 11.59 10.91
CA ARG A 284 10.46 11.22 11.14
C ARG A 284 9.96 10.15 10.17
N ILE A 285 10.86 9.29 9.71
CA ILE A 285 10.58 8.16 8.83
C ILE A 285 10.38 6.91 9.68
N ARG A 286 9.34 6.11 9.37
CA ARG A 286 9.04 4.87 10.08
C ARG A 286 9.87 3.70 9.54
N VAL A 287 10.22 2.78 10.43
CA VAL A 287 10.97 1.58 10.13
C VAL A 287 10.04 0.37 10.15
N HIS A 288 10.03 -0.40 9.07
CA HIS A 288 9.35 -1.68 8.94
C HIS A 288 10.38 -2.81 8.99
N ALA A 289 10.25 -3.73 9.93
CA ALA A 289 11.16 -4.86 10.08
C ALA A 289 10.58 -6.16 9.50
N HIS A 290 11.36 -6.83 8.64
CA HIS A 290 11.10 -8.19 8.18
C HIS A 290 11.59 -9.17 9.23
N VAL A 291 10.70 -9.73 10.02
CA VAL A 291 11.05 -10.60 11.15
C VAL A 291 10.17 -11.84 11.24
N TYR A 292 10.79 -12.97 11.52
CA TYR A 292 10.12 -14.26 11.71
C TYR A 292 10.43 -14.88 13.07
N ALA A 293 11.72 -15.03 13.42
CA ALA A 293 12.13 -15.66 14.66
C ALA A 293 11.91 -14.72 15.86
N GLU A 294 11.60 -15.29 17.03
CA GLU A 294 11.41 -14.49 18.25
C GLU A 294 12.63 -13.64 18.61
N THR A 295 13.84 -14.13 18.32
CA THR A 295 15.09 -13.36 18.51
C THR A 295 15.11 -12.10 17.68
N ASP A 296 14.72 -12.18 16.38
CA ASP A 296 14.70 -11.02 15.48
C ASP A 296 13.57 -10.06 15.88
N VAL A 297 12.40 -10.60 16.27
CA VAL A 297 11.29 -9.80 16.79
C VAL A 297 11.72 -9.04 18.05
N ARG A 298 12.43 -9.69 18.99
CA ARG A 298 12.93 -9.06 20.21
C ARG A 298 13.92 -7.94 19.88
N HIS A 299 14.91 -8.19 19.02
CA HIS A 299 15.85 -7.16 18.59
C HIS A 299 15.13 -5.95 17.96
N ALA A 300 14.14 -6.19 17.09
CA ALA A 300 13.36 -5.13 16.45
C ALA A 300 12.53 -4.32 17.47
N LEU A 301 11.89 -4.99 18.45
CA LEU A 301 11.11 -4.36 19.51
C LEU A 301 11.98 -3.48 20.40
N GLU A 302 13.08 -4.03 20.92
CA GLU A 302 14.01 -3.35 21.83
C GLU A 302 14.69 -2.15 21.13
N ALA A 303 15.00 -2.27 19.85
CA ALA A 303 15.53 -1.17 19.04
C ALA A 303 14.49 -0.07 18.72
N GLY A 304 13.19 -0.33 18.93
CA GLY A 304 12.13 0.66 18.72
C GLY A 304 11.58 0.72 17.29
N VAL A 305 11.67 -0.36 16.52
CA VAL A 305 11.06 -0.47 15.19
C VAL A 305 9.57 -0.14 15.25
N ASP A 306 9.04 0.53 14.22
CA ASP A 306 7.66 1.02 14.22
C ASP A 306 6.63 -0.02 13.80
N VAL A 307 6.98 -0.95 12.89
CA VAL A 307 6.06 -1.96 12.33
C VAL A 307 6.77 -3.30 12.16
N LEU A 308 6.15 -4.35 12.68
CA LEU A 308 6.65 -5.72 12.54
C LEU A 308 5.96 -6.41 11.35
N GLN A 309 6.74 -6.74 10.33
CA GLN A 309 6.27 -7.38 9.11
C GLN A 309 6.47 -8.90 9.17
N HIS A 310 5.51 -9.67 8.65
CA HIS A 310 5.49 -11.14 8.58
C HIS A 310 5.38 -11.88 9.93
N VAL A 311 5.25 -11.18 11.02
CA VAL A 311 5.10 -11.79 12.35
C VAL A 311 3.82 -12.63 12.38
N GLY A 312 3.94 -13.90 12.76
CA GLY A 312 2.84 -14.85 12.72
C GLY A 312 2.66 -15.60 11.40
N SER A 313 3.35 -15.19 10.33
CA SER A 313 3.28 -15.85 9.02
C SER A 313 4.48 -16.75 8.71
N ALA A 314 5.39 -16.92 9.65
CA ALA A 314 6.60 -17.71 9.45
C ALA A 314 6.30 -19.20 9.29
N GLY A 315 6.41 -19.69 8.07
CA GLY A 315 6.13 -21.07 7.74
C GLY A 315 7.08 -22.10 8.35
N THR A 316 8.17 -21.68 8.98
CA THR A 316 9.17 -22.55 9.61
C THR A 316 9.29 -22.35 11.12
N ALA A 317 8.77 -21.25 11.68
CA ALA A 317 8.74 -20.99 13.10
C ALA A 317 7.47 -21.58 13.74
N PRO A 318 7.54 -22.19 14.91
CA PRO A 318 6.36 -22.53 15.68
C PRO A 318 5.61 -21.26 16.09
N PRO A 319 4.36 -21.33 16.55
CA PRO A 319 3.68 -20.20 17.15
C PRO A 319 4.54 -19.55 18.25
N TYR A 320 4.47 -18.20 18.36
CA TYR A 320 5.28 -17.47 19.33
C TYR A 320 4.93 -17.83 20.76
N SER A 321 5.91 -17.70 21.65
CA SER A 321 5.69 -17.86 23.07
C SER A 321 4.67 -16.84 23.60
N PRO A 322 3.89 -17.18 24.65
CA PRO A 322 2.97 -16.23 25.28
C PRO A 322 3.68 -14.97 25.78
N GLU A 323 4.95 -15.08 26.15
CA GLU A 323 5.79 -13.95 26.55
C GLU A 323 6.02 -13.00 25.37
N MET A 324 6.48 -13.51 24.23
CA MET A 324 6.70 -12.70 23.03
C MET A 324 5.42 -11.98 22.57
N ILE A 325 4.27 -12.66 22.60
CA ILE A 325 2.98 -12.02 22.27
C ILE A 325 2.69 -10.87 23.24
N ARG A 326 2.90 -11.06 24.55
CA ARG A 326 2.71 -10.00 25.55
C ARG A 326 3.67 -8.83 25.32
N ASP A 327 4.92 -9.10 24.98
CA ASP A 327 5.92 -8.05 24.70
C ASP A 327 5.51 -7.20 23.50
N ILE A 328 5.04 -7.82 22.41
CA ILE A 328 4.53 -7.11 21.22
C ILE A 328 3.33 -6.24 21.58
N VAL A 329 2.35 -6.79 22.32
CA VAL A 329 1.13 -6.07 22.72
C VAL A 329 1.48 -4.91 23.65
N ASN A 330 2.33 -5.12 24.65
CA ASN A 330 2.74 -4.10 25.62
C ASN A 330 3.54 -2.97 24.96
N ALA A 331 4.37 -3.30 23.97
CA ALA A 331 5.10 -2.31 23.19
C ALA A 331 4.18 -1.48 22.25
N GLY A 332 2.92 -1.93 22.06
CA GLY A 332 1.96 -1.28 21.17
C GLY A 332 2.40 -1.23 19.71
N ARG A 333 3.31 -2.14 19.32
CA ARG A 333 3.82 -2.16 17.93
C ARG A 333 2.85 -2.88 17.02
N PRO A 334 2.46 -2.25 15.90
CA PRO A 334 1.61 -2.90 14.91
C PRO A 334 2.29 -4.10 14.29
N VAL A 335 1.49 -5.14 14.03
CA VAL A 335 1.89 -6.33 13.28
C VAL A 335 1.18 -6.38 11.93
N VAL A 336 1.90 -6.71 10.87
CA VAL A 336 1.38 -6.98 9.53
C VAL A 336 1.79 -8.40 9.17
N VAL A 337 0.81 -9.30 9.11
CA VAL A 337 1.09 -10.74 9.15
C VAL A 337 1.41 -11.31 7.78
N THR A 338 0.86 -10.76 6.69
CA THR A 338 0.96 -11.31 5.32
C THR A 338 0.54 -12.78 5.26
N ALA A 339 -0.62 -13.09 5.85
CA ALA A 339 -1.04 -14.46 6.10
C ALA A 339 -1.36 -15.23 4.82
N ALA A 340 -2.06 -14.60 3.86
CA ALA A 340 -2.48 -15.25 2.61
C ALA A 340 -1.30 -15.63 1.71
N HIS A 341 -0.22 -14.86 1.77
CA HIS A 341 1.00 -15.11 1.02
C HIS A 341 1.58 -16.50 1.29
N ARG A 342 2.00 -17.21 0.25
CA ARG A 342 2.60 -18.56 0.25
C ARG A 342 1.70 -19.71 0.71
N ALA A 343 0.72 -19.47 1.56
CA ALA A 343 -0.12 -20.52 2.12
C ALA A 343 -1.48 -20.59 1.40
N TRP A 344 -2.39 -19.68 1.75
CA TRP A 344 -3.75 -19.70 1.19
C TRP A 344 -3.80 -19.47 -0.31
N VAL A 345 -2.95 -18.58 -0.85
CA VAL A 345 -2.84 -18.35 -2.30
C VAL A 345 -2.44 -19.63 -3.04
N TYR A 346 -1.53 -20.41 -2.47
CA TYR A 346 -1.09 -21.66 -3.08
C TYR A 346 -2.11 -22.78 -2.89
N ALA A 347 -2.75 -22.88 -1.73
CA ALA A 347 -3.83 -23.81 -1.49
C ALA A 347 -5.03 -23.54 -2.41
N ASP A 348 -5.41 -22.28 -2.58
CA ASP A 348 -6.45 -21.87 -3.53
C ASP A 348 -6.07 -22.21 -4.97
N THR A 349 -4.80 -22.01 -5.35
CA THR A 349 -4.32 -22.37 -6.69
C THR A 349 -4.34 -23.89 -6.91
N ALA A 350 -4.03 -24.69 -5.89
CA ALA A 350 -4.13 -26.14 -5.97
C ALA A 350 -5.58 -26.63 -6.11
N ALA A 351 -6.50 -25.95 -5.44
CA ALA A 351 -7.93 -26.27 -5.49
C ALA A 351 -8.61 -25.78 -6.79
N PHE A 352 -8.15 -24.63 -7.31
CA PHE A 352 -8.74 -23.92 -8.45
C PHE A 352 -7.63 -23.42 -9.40
N PRO A 353 -6.91 -24.33 -10.11
CA PRO A 353 -5.76 -23.95 -10.94
C PRO A 353 -6.15 -23.06 -12.14
N GLU A 354 -7.42 -23.11 -12.58
CA GLU A 354 -7.98 -22.27 -13.63
C GLU A 354 -7.90 -20.77 -13.30
N ARG A 355 -7.74 -20.39 -12.01
CA ARG A 355 -7.55 -18.98 -11.64
C ARG A 355 -6.33 -18.34 -12.32
N LEU A 356 -5.30 -19.11 -12.63
CA LEU A 356 -4.10 -18.63 -13.32
C LEU A 356 -4.35 -18.30 -14.81
N GLN A 357 -5.50 -18.70 -15.35
CA GLN A 357 -5.90 -18.51 -16.75
C GLN A 357 -7.15 -17.64 -16.89
N ASP A 358 -7.58 -16.99 -15.81
CA ASP A 358 -8.76 -16.10 -15.81
C ASP A 358 -8.62 -15.03 -16.90
N PRO A 359 -9.56 -14.95 -17.87
CA PRO A 359 -9.56 -13.93 -18.90
C PRO A 359 -9.61 -12.49 -18.36
N GLU A 360 -10.24 -12.29 -17.22
CA GLU A 360 -10.28 -10.97 -16.57
C GLU A 360 -8.90 -10.57 -16.04
N MET A 361 -8.16 -11.52 -15.49
CA MET A 361 -6.77 -11.27 -15.07
C MET A 361 -5.89 -10.88 -16.26
N LYS A 362 -6.03 -11.54 -17.42
CA LYS A 362 -5.29 -11.22 -18.64
C LYS A 362 -5.43 -9.74 -19.04
N LYS A 363 -6.62 -9.15 -18.86
CA LYS A 363 -6.89 -7.73 -19.21
C LYS A 363 -6.09 -6.75 -18.35
N LEU A 364 -5.56 -7.19 -17.23
CA LEU A 364 -4.82 -6.36 -16.28
C LEU A 364 -3.32 -6.29 -16.57
N PHE A 365 -2.84 -7.01 -17.59
CA PHE A 365 -1.43 -7.09 -17.94
C PHE A 365 -1.16 -6.64 -19.37
N PRO A 366 -0.01 -6.02 -19.65
CA PRO A 366 0.55 -5.97 -20.99
C PRO A 366 0.77 -7.39 -21.53
N PRO A 367 0.50 -7.66 -22.82
CA PRO A 367 0.53 -9.02 -23.38
C PRO A 367 1.85 -9.76 -23.18
N GLU A 368 2.99 -9.08 -23.35
CA GLU A 368 4.32 -9.67 -23.18
C GLU A 368 4.63 -10.04 -21.72
N ILE A 369 4.20 -9.20 -20.76
CA ILE A 369 4.37 -9.49 -19.33
C ILE A 369 3.47 -10.66 -18.93
N PHE A 370 2.23 -10.69 -19.43
CA PHE A 370 1.32 -11.80 -19.16
C PHE A 370 1.86 -13.12 -19.69
N ALA A 371 2.40 -13.12 -20.91
CA ALA A 371 2.98 -14.31 -21.52
C ALA A 371 4.14 -14.87 -20.69
N GLU A 372 5.04 -14.01 -20.21
CA GLU A 372 6.15 -14.39 -19.34
C GLU A 372 5.67 -14.97 -18.01
N ILE A 373 4.69 -14.32 -17.36
CA ILE A 373 4.11 -14.84 -16.11
C ILE A 373 3.49 -16.22 -16.34
N GLN A 374 2.70 -16.38 -17.41
CA GLN A 374 2.08 -17.68 -17.75
C GLN A 374 3.14 -18.75 -18.02
N ASP A 375 4.24 -18.41 -18.70
CA ASP A 375 5.34 -19.35 -18.94
C ASP A 375 6.00 -19.76 -17.63
N SER A 376 6.30 -18.82 -16.74
CA SER A 376 6.90 -19.08 -15.43
C SER A 376 6.05 -19.95 -14.51
N LEU A 377 4.73 -19.95 -14.70
CA LEU A 377 3.76 -20.69 -13.89
C LEU A 377 3.31 -22.02 -14.52
N LYS A 378 3.81 -22.41 -15.69
CA LYS A 378 3.44 -23.71 -16.33
C LYS A 378 3.64 -24.93 -15.41
N ASN A 379 4.67 -24.87 -14.59
CA ASN A 379 4.98 -25.95 -13.64
C ASN A 379 4.96 -25.43 -12.19
N TRP A 380 3.93 -24.64 -11.85
CA TRP A 380 3.79 -24.05 -10.52
C TRP A 380 3.86 -25.07 -9.36
N PRO A 381 3.42 -26.37 -9.49
CA PRO A 381 3.56 -27.34 -8.42
C PRO A 381 5.02 -27.63 -8.04
N ALA A 382 5.98 -27.38 -8.95
CA ALA A 382 7.41 -27.57 -8.68
C ALA A 382 8.07 -26.37 -7.98
N LEU A 383 7.35 -25.25 -7.83
CA LEU A 383 7.89 -24.08 -7.13
C LEU A 383 8.19 -24.43 -5.67
N GLY A 384 9.40 -24.07 -5.21
CA GLY A 384 9.86 -24.42 -3.86
C GLY A 384 8.97 -23.86 -2.74
N TYR A 385 8.28 -22.77 -2.98
CA TYR A 385 7.29 -22.21 -2.06
C TYR A 385 6.04 -23.10 -1.97
N PHE A 386 5.55 -23.59 -3.11
CA PHE A 386 4.37 -24.44 -3.18
C PHE A 386 4.59 -25.80 -2.46
N GLN A 387 5.75 -26.41 -2.63
CA GLN A 387 6.09 -27.70 -2.01
C GLN A 387 6.10 -27.70 -0.48
N ARG A 388 6.10 -26.53 0.14
CA ARG A 388 6.08 -26.35 1.60
C ARG A 388 4.73 -25.91 2.16
N THR A 389 3.73 -25.71 1.29
CA THR A 389 2.44 -25.11 1.64
C THR A 389 1.73 -25.80 2.79
N ASP A 390 1.61 -27.13 2.77
CA ASP A 390 0.87 -27.88 3.81
C ASP A 390 1.45 -27.66 5.21
N ARG A 391 2.78 -27.67 5.32
CA ARG A 391 3.46 -27.42 6.59
C ARG A 391 3.34 -25.96 7.02
N GLU A 392 3.47 -25.03 6.07
CA GLU A 392 3.36 -23.60 6.34
C GLU A 392 1.94 -23.21 6.76
N MET A 393 0.90 -23.79 6.15
CA MET A 393 -0.50 -23.55 6.52
C MET A 393 -0.75 -23.78 8.01
N LEU A 394 -0.31 -24.93 8.55
CA LEU A 394 -0.54 -25.28 9.94
C LEU A 394 0.06 -24.27 10.92
N TYR A 395 1.28 -23.81 10.66
CA TYR A 395 1.96 -22.84 11.53
C TYR A 395 1.36 -21.44 11.42
N ARG A 396 1.02 -21.01 10.21
CA ARG A 396 0.41 -19.72 9.95
C ARG A 396 -0.95 -19.58 10.60
N GLU A 397 -1.79 -20.59 10.47
CA GLU A 397 -3.10 -20.59 11.11
C GLU A 397 -2.98 -20.32 12.61
N ARG A 398 -2.07 -21.01 13.29
CA ARG A 398 -1.84 -20.84 14.73
C ARG A 398 -1.27 -19.44 15.04
N GLY A 399 -0.29 -18.99 14.27
CA GLY A 399 0.33 -17.66 14.46
C GLY A 399 -0.67 -16.52 14.27
N VAL A 400 -1.48 -16.56 13.21
CA VAL A 400 -2.51 -15.53 12.95
C VAL A 400 -3.54 -15.50 14.07
N LYS A 401 -4.04 -16.66 14.52
CA LYS A 401 -4.99 -16.75 15.65
C LYS A 401 -4.43 -16.15 16.93
N GLN A 402 -3.15 -16.40 17.27
CA GLN A 402 -2.51 -15.79 18.45
C GLN A 402 -2.61 -14.27 18.41
N PHE A 403 -2.36 -13.62 17.27
CA PHE A 403 -2.44 -12.17 17.15
C PHE A 403 -3.88 -11.65 17.16
N ILE A 404 -4.82 -12.37 16.54
CA ILE A 404 -6.24 -12.01 16.60
C ILE A 404 -6.76 -12.02 18.03
N GLU A 405 -6.39 -13.05 18.81
CA GLU A 405 -6.85 -13.28 20.19
C GLU A 405 -6.12 -12.39 21.22
N SER A 406 -4.87 -12.00 20.95
CA SER A 406 -4.04 -11.23 21.87
C SER A 406 -4.45 -9.78 22.05
N GLY A 407 -5.28 -9.22 21.16
CA GLY A 407 -5.57 -7.79 21.14
C GLY A 407 -4.48 -6.92 20.50
N ALA A 408 -3.49 -7.52 19.85
CA ALA A 408 -2.47 -6.78 19.10
C ALA A 408 -3.08 -5.84 18.05
N VAL A 409 -2.40 -4.74 17.80
CA VAL A 409 -2.74 -3.83 16.68
C VAL A 409 -2.33 -4.51 15.39
N MET A 410 -3.30 -4.99 14.62
CA MET A 410 -3.07 -5.71 13.38
C MET A 410 -3.39 -4.84 12.18
N GLY A 411 -2.44 -4.68 11.27
CA GLY A 411 -2.64 -4.13 9.93
C GLY A 411 -2.77 -5.25 8.89
N MET A 412 -3.24 -4.88 7.70
CA MET A 412 -3.34 -5.76 6.54
C MET A 412 -2.26 -5.42 5.52
N GLY A 413 -1.46 -6.40 5.17
CA GLY A 413 -0.46 -6.35 4.12
C GLY A 413 -0.26 -7.73 3.53
N THR A 414 0.09 -7.81 2.26
CA THR A 414 -0.07 -9.06 1.52
C THR A 414 1.19 -9.63 0.95
N ASP A 415 2.29 -8.87 0.93
CA ASP A 415 3.49 -9.24 0.18
C ASP A 415 3.16 -9.46 -1.32
N SER A 416 2.23 -8.63 -1.86
CA SER A 416 1.72 -8.78 -3.22
C SER A 416 2.81 -8.55 -4.27
N GLY A 417 2.67 -9.26 -5.39
CA GLY A 417 3.67 -9.36 -6.44
C GLY A 417 4.58 -10.58 -6.31
N THR A 418 4.69 -11.19 -5.13
CA THR A 418 5.40 -12.46 -4.93
C THR A 418 4.77 -13.60 -5.74
N PRO A 419 5.44 -14.76 -5.94
CA PRO A 419 4.93 -15.80 -6.83
C PRO A 419 3.46 -16.16 -6.59
N MET A 420 2.65 -16.13 -7.66
CA MET A 420 1.20 -16.38 -7.69
C MET A 420 0.33 -15.44 -6.85
N ASN A 421 0.89 -14.43 -6.19
CA ASN A 421 0.18 -13.47 -5.34
C ASN A 421 -0.06 -12.17 -6.10
N PHE A 422 -1.12 -12.12 -6.89
CA PHE A 422 -1.42 -11.01 -7.81
C PHE A 422 -1.99 -9.78 -7.08
N HIS A 423 -1.55 -8.58 -7.44
CA HIS A 423 -1.99 -7.32 -6.86
C HIS A 423 -3.50 -7.08 -6.96
N SER A 424 -4.14 -7.62 -7.99
CA SER A 424 -5.59 -7.48 -8.22
C SER A 424 -6.46 -8.21 -7.20
N GLU A 425 -5.89 -9.14 -6.43
CA GLU A 425 -6.68 -9.98 -5.52
C GLU A 425 -6.07 -10.14 -4.12
N ALA A 426 -4.80 -9.77 -3.94
CA ALA A 426 -4.05 -10.10 -2.74
C ALA A 426 -4.71 -9.56 -1.46
N LEU A 427 -5.13 -8.29 -1.43
CA LEU A 427 -5.59 -7.67 -0.20
C LEU A 427 -6.96 -8.17 0.26
N TRP A 428 -7.94 -8.39 -0.64
CA TRP A 428 -9.20 -8.97 -0.20
C TRP A 428 -9.04 -10.43 0.27
N ARG A 429 -8.08 -11.19 -0.30
CA ARG A 429 -7.74 -12.55 0.17
C ARG A 429 -7.11 -12.52 1.56
N GLU A 430 -6.20 -11.58 1.81
CA GLU A 430 -5.63 -11.38 3.15
C GLU A 430 -6.70 -11.06 4.18
N ILE A 431 -7.61 -10.12 3.88
CA ILE A 431 -8.74 -9.78 4.74
C ILE A 431 -9.62 -11.01 5.00
N LYS A 432 -9.91 -11.80 3.94
CA LYS A 432 -10.70 -13.04 4.06
C LYS A 432 -10.03 -14.05 4.99
N VAL A 433 -8.74 -14.28 4.85
CA VAL A 433 -8.00 -15.22 5.72
C VAL A 433 -8.13 -14.81 7.19
N HIS A 434 -8.01 -13.52 7.51
CA HIS A 434 -8.17 -13.04 8.88
C HIS A 434 -9.59 -13.24 9.40
N VAL A 435 -10.61 -13.06 8.56
CA VAL A 435 -12.02 -13.33 8.94
C VAL A 435 -12.24 -14.84 9.14
N ASP A 436 -11.72 -15.69 8.25
CA ASP A 436 -11.81 -17.13 8.39
C ASP A 436 -11.10 -17.64 9.68
N MET A 437 -10.08 -16.91 10.14
CA MET A 437 -9.35 -17.19 11.39
C MET A 437 -10.02 -16.60 12.65
N GLY A 438 -11.19 -15.94 12.52
CA GLY A 438 -11.98 -15.48 13.66
C GLY A 438 -11.99 -13.97 13.89
N MET A 439 -11.34 -13.16 13.04
CA MET A 439 -11.49 -11.71 13.10
C MET A 439 -12.89 -11.31 12.59
N THR A 440 -13.55 -10.37 13.27
CA THR A 440 -14.84 -9.87 12.76
C THR A 440 -14.64 -9.11 11.44
N PRO A 441 -15.60 -9.17 10.49
CA PRO A 441 -15.49 -8.42 9.23
C PRO A 441 -15.25 -6.92 9.42
N GLN A 442 -15.88 -6.30 10.41
CA GLN A 442 -15.66 -4.88 10.73
C GLN A 442 -14.23 -4.60 11.15
N ARG A 443 -13.67 -5.43 12.07
CA ARG A 443 -12.27 -5.30 12.51
C ARG A 443 -11.30 -5.52 11.35
N ALA A 444 -11.56 -6.48 10.47
CA ALA A 444 -10.72 -6.77 9.31
C ALA A 444 -10.72 -5.62 8.29
N ILE A 445 -11.90 -5.01 8.02
CA ILE A 445 -12.00 -3.81 7.18
C ILE A 445 -11.32 -2.62 7.84
N ALA A 446 -11.51 -2.40 9.15
CA ALA A 446 -10.82 -1.34 9.88
C ALA A 446 -9.30 -1.53 9.86
N ALA A 447 -8.80 -2.78 9.92
CA ALA A 447 -7.38 -3.11 9.81
C ALA A 447 -6.82 -2.73 8.44
N ALA A 448 -7.55 -3.00 7.35
CA ALA A 448 -7.15 -2.66 5.97
C ALA A 448 -7.38 -1.19 5.59
N THR A 449 -7.95 -0.38 6.47
CA THR A 449 -8.28 1.03 6.22
C THR A 449 -7.70 1.93 7.32
N ARG A 450 -8.43 2.18 8.40
CA ARG A 450 -8.08 3.10 9.49
C ARG A 450 -6.78 2.71 10.21
N VAL A 451 -6.62 1.43 10.55
CA VAL A 451 -5.41 0.96 11.25
C VAL A 451 -4.20 1.08 10.33
N ASN A 452 -4.31 0.63 9.07
CA ASN A 452 -3.25 0.80 8.09
C ASN A 452 -2.89 2.27 7.87
N ALA A 453 -3.88 3.18 7.77
CA ALA A 453 -3.62 4.61 7.67
C ALA A 453 -2.77 5.12 8.85
N THR A 454 -3.02 4.62 10.06
CA THR A 454 -2.23 4.94 11.26
C THR A 454 -0.82 4.34 11.18
N ILE A 455 -0.71 3.07 10.78
CA ILE A 455 0.57 2.36 10.59
C ILE A 455 1.49 3.10 9.63
N ILE A 456 0.96 3.60 8.52
CA ILE A 456 1.75 4.32 7.50
C ILE A 456 1.91 5.82 7.79
N GLY A 457 1.46 6.32 8.93
CA GLY A 457 1.58 7.74 9.30
C GLY A 457 0.60 8.68 8.62
N LYS A 458 -0.45 8.16 7.95
CA LYS A 458 -1.46 8.92 7.19
C LYS A 458 -2.85 8.95 7.84
N GLY A 459 -2.97 8.57 9.10
CA GLY A 459 -4.26 8.46 9.79
C GLY A 459 -5.06 9.77 9.89
N ARG A 460 -4.41 10.94 9.75
CA ARG A 460 -5.10 12.24 9.68
C ARG A 460 -5.74 12.50 8.31
N GLU A 461 -5.26 11.84 7.26
CA GLU A 461 -5.63 12.11 5.88
C GLU A 461 -6.48 11.00 5.26
N LEU A 462 -6.31 9.75 5.70
CA LEU A 462 -6.82 8.52 5.07
C LEU A 462 -7.48 7.58 6.09
N GLY A 463 -8.10 6.53 5.57
CA GLY A 463 -8.52 5.33 6.28
C GLY A 463 -9.92 5.38 6.88
N THR A 464 -10.60 6.52 6.85
CA THR A 464 -12.00 6.66 7.27
C THR A 464 -12.75 7.60 6.33
N ILE A 465 -14.07 7.45 6.26
CA ILE A 465 -14.95 8.36 5.54
C ILE A 465 -15.53 9.36 6.54
N GLU A 466 -14.89 10.52 6.62
CA GLU A 466 -15.30 11.62 7.50
C GLU A 466 -14.84 12.98 6.93
N PRO A 467 -15.54 14.08 7.28
CA PRO A 467 -15.20 15.42 6.78
C PRO A 467 -13.72 15.79 7.03
N GLY A 468 -13.08 16.39 6.02
CA GLY A 468 -11.70 16.86 6.06
C GLY A 468 -10.67 15.86 5.59
N LYS A 469 -10.98 14.57 5.48
CA LYS A 469 -10.09 13.53 4.91
C LYS A 469 -10.06 13.55 3.38
N LEU A 470 -9.05 12.93 2.82
CA LEU A 470 -8.97 12.72 1.38
C LEU A 470 -10.14 11.82 0.92
N ALA A 471 -10.68 12.15 -0.23
CA ALA A 471 -11.79 11.41 -0.81
C ALA A 471 -11.27 10.16 -1.54
N ASP A 472 -10.79 9.21 -0.72
CA ASP A 472 -10.43 7.86 -1.11
C ASP A 472 -11.57 6.93 -0.68
N VAL A 473 -12.45 6.60 -1.62
CA VAL A 473 -13.68 5.83 -1.37
C VAL A 473 -13.83 4.74 -2.42
N ILE A 474 -14.20 3.55 -2.00
CA ILE A 474 -14.58 2.47 -2.90
C ILE A 474 -16.04 2.07 -2.70
N VAL A 475 -16.64 1.58 -3.77
CA VAL A 475 -18.00 1.02 -3.76
C VAL A 475 -17.93 -0.42 -4.22
N VAL A 476 -18.39 -1.33 -3.37
CA VAL A 476 -18.41 -2.77 -3.66
C VAL A 476 -19.84 -3.27 -3.83
N LYS A 477 -20.03 -4.25 -4.70
CA LYS A 477 -21.28 -4.96 -4.86
C LYS A 477 -21.45 -5.95 -3.71
N GLY A 478 -22.56 -5.84 -2.97
CA GLY A 478 -22.88 -6.69 -1.83
C GLY A 478 -22.54 -6.06 -0.48
N ASN A 479 -22.60 -6.88 0.56
CA ASN A 479 -22.39 -6.48 1.95
C ASN A 479 -21.19 -7.23 2.54
N PRO A 480 -20.00 -6.59 2.68
CA PRO A 480 -18.80 -7.24 3.20
C PRO A 480 -18.87 -7.59 4.70
N LEU A 481 -19.86 -7.08 5.44
CA LEU A 481 -20.08 -7.51 6.82
C LEU A 481 -20.78 -8.87 6.91
N PHE A 482 -21.52 -9.23 5.87
CA PHE A 482 -22.20 -10.53 5.76
C PHE A 482 -21.34 -11.55 5.01
N ASP A 483 -20.75 -11.15 3.88
CA ASP A 483 -19.82 -11.94 3.08
C ASP A 483 -18.61 -11.08 2.71
N ILE A 484 -17.50 -11.36 3.35
CA ILE A 484 -16.26 -10.59 3.16
C ILE A 484 -15.72 -10.66 1.73
N VAL A 485 -16.09 -11.71 0.94
CA VAL A 485 -15.70 -11.86 -0.47
C VAL A 485 -16.32 -10.76 -1.35
N ALA A 486 -17.35 -10.05 -0.87
CA ALA A 486 -17.87 -8.86 -1.55
C ALA A 486 -16.77 -7.81 -1.83
N LEU A 487 -15.67 -7.79 -1.06
CA LEU A 487 -14.52 -6.93 -1.32
C LEU A 487 -13.79 -7.24 -2.64
N ALA A 488 -13.96 -8.42 -3.22
CA ALA A 488 -13.47 -8.74 -4.57
C ALA A 488 -14.26 -8.00 -5.68
N ASN A 489 -15.49 -7.56 -5.37
CA ASN A 489 -16.42 -7.00 -6.35
C ASN A 489 -16.44 -5.46 -6.29
N VAL A 490 -15.27 -4.83 -6.46
CA VAL A 490 -15.15 -3.37 -6.51
C VAL A 490 -15.74 -2.85 -7.81
N GLU A 491 -16.79 -2.04 -7.74
CA GLU A 491 -17.45 -1.43 -8.89
C GLU A 491 -17.00 0.02 -9.12
N THR A 492 -16.74 0.77 -8.05
CA THR A 492 -16.28 2.17 -8.15
C THR A 492 -15.05 2.39 -7.30
N VAL A 493 -14.08 3.11 -7.85
CA VAL A 493 -12.86 3.53 -7.14
C VAL A 493 -12.69 5.03 -7.30
N ILE A 494 -12.65 5.72 -6.18
CA ILE A 494 -12.38 7.15 -6.08
C ILE A 494 -11.09 7.30 -5.26
N LYS A 495 -10.13 8.00 -5.81
CA LYS A 495 -8.88 8.38 -5.12
C LYS A 495 -8.64 9.86 -5.31
N ASP A 496 -8.35 10.58 -4.23
CA ASP A 496 -8.20 12.05 -4.25
C ASP A 496 -9.40 12.77 -4.91
N GLY A 497 -10.62 12.24 -4.74
CA GLY A 497 -11.86 12.77 -5.34
C GLY A 497 -12.02 12.51 -6.85
N ILE A 498 -11.08 11.81 -7.48
CA ILE A 498 -11.12 11.45 -8.90
C ILE A 498 -11.66 10.02 -9.04
N VAL A 499 -12.64 9.84 -9.93
CA VAL A 499 -13.20 8.51 -10.25
C VAL A 499 -12.30 7.81 -11.27
N PHE A 500 -11.70 6.69 -10.87
CA PHE A 500 -10.82 5.87 -11.72
C PHE A 500 -11.50 4.63 -12.29
N LYS A 501 -12.52 4.11 -11.59
CA LYS A 501 -13.31 2.95 -12.01
C LYS A 501 -14.77 3.21 -11.70
N GLY A 502 -15.69 2.78 -12.56
CA GLY A 502 -17.11 3.09 -12.42
C GLY A 502 -17.36 4.58 -12.71
N GLY A 503 -18.45 5.09 -12.19
CA GLY A 503 -18.83 6.49 -12.34
C GLY A 503 -20.27 6.64 -12.81
N PRO A 504 -20.79 7.88 -12.94
CA PRO A 504 -22.11 8.11 -13.47
C PRO A 504 -22.19 7.54 -14.88
N ALA A 505 -23.23 6.75 -15.16
CA ALA A 505 -23.55 6.38 -16.53
C ALA A 505 -23.60 7.68 -17.34
N ALA A 506 -22.88 7.74 -18.46
CA ALA A 506 -22.94 8.87 -19.36
C ALA A 506 -24.42 9.14 -19.67
N GLN A 507 -24.95 10.28 -19.20
CA GLN A 507 -26.30 10.66 -19.56
C GLN A 507 -26.35 10.71 -21.09
N PRO A 508 -27.27 10.01 -21.77
CA PRO A 508 -27.41 10.15 -23.18
C PRO A 508 -27.67 11.64 -23.44
N ASN A 509 -26.83 12.26 -24.28
CA ASN A 509 -26.96 13.65 -24.68
C ASN A 509 -28.42 13.96 -25.07
N SER A 510 -29.17 14.61 -24.20
CA SER A 510 -30.46 15.23 -24.57
C SER A 510 -30.18 16.52 -25.32
N ARG A 511 -29.57 16.40 -26.51
CA ARG A 511 -29.51 17.46 -27.53
C ARG A 511 -29.93 16.86 -28.84
N THR A 512 -31.25 16.77 -29.05
CA THR A 512 -31.87 16.95 -30.37
C THR A 512 -33.38 17.00 -30.17
N SER A 513 -33.93 18.18 -29.97
CA SER A 513 -35.23 18.57 -30.51
C SER A 513 -35.42 20.07 -30.39
N SER A 514 -34.82 20.81 -31.31
CA SER A 514 -35.32 22.12 -31.68
C SER A 514 -35.23 22.22 -33.16
N SER A 515 -36.32 21.85 -33.83
CA SER A 515 -36.70 22.44 -35.11
C SER A 515 -38.07 21.92 -35.51
N LYS A 516 -39.09 22.63 -35.17
CA LYS A 516 -40.07 23.16 -36.12
C LYS A 516 -40.98 24.15 -35.44
#